data_5c02dd06cfab1d87d5d23da979c53386
#
_entry.id   5c02dd06cfab1d87d5d23da979c53386
#
_cell.length_a   1.000
_cell.length_b   1.000
_cell.length_c   1.000
_cell.angle_alpha   90.00
_cell.angle_beta   90.00
_cell.angle_gamma   90.00
#
_symmetry.space_group_name_H-M   'P 1'
#
loop_
_entity.id
_entity.type
_entity.pdbx_description
1 polymer ?
#
loop_
_entity_poly.entity_id
_entity_poly.type
_entity_poly.pdbx_seq_one_letter_code
_entity_poly.pdbx_strand_id
1 'polypeptide(L)'
;MITIKHPIEFPNTYPLDRIGPLKDLLFFDIETTGFSGETSQLYLIGCTYFDGFGWKLIQWFADTRQAEKELLDAFFEFLKRFKILIHFNGDRFDIPYLLKCCERLGLDYHFDDLISIDIFKKIKPYRKLLKLENMKQKSIEQFLGVHREDKYNGGQLIDVYREYLHTHEKFLFDLLILHNADDLRGMPSILPILNYADLFESDFTLCSHKLYSYTDEAGYSHPFVNLLWESPYSIPIPLEYT
;
A
#
# COMPACT_ATOMS: atom_id res chain seq x y z
N MET A 1 13.47 22.07 -3.09
CA MET A 1 13.09 20.65 -2.80
C MET A 1 14.21 19.95 -2.04
N ILE A 2 13.88 19.16 -1.04
CA ILE A 2 14.82 18.32 -0.27
C ILE A 2 14.65 16.87 -0.72
N THR A 3 15.76 16.17 -1.03
CA THR A 3 15.76 14.75 -1.36
C THR A 3 16.41 13.96 -0.22
N ILE A 4 15.70 12.96 0.30
CA ILE A 4 16.16 12.03 1.33
C ILE A 4 16.28 10.66 0.71
N LYS A 5 17.40 9.96 0.96
CA LYS A 5 17.61 8.60 0.47
C LYS A 5 18.41 7.79 1.49
N HIS A 6 17.91 6.62 1.86
CA HIS A 6 18.60 5.71 2.75
C HIS A 6 18.24 4.23 2.49
N PRO A 7 19.07 3.28 2.90
CA PRO A 7 18.72 1.88 2.87
C PRO A 7 17.60 1.60 3.89
N ILE A 8 16.75 0.61 3.59
CA ILE A 8 15.72 0.13 4.52
C ILE A 8 15.74 -1.39 4.59
N GLU A 9 15.31 -1.92 5.72
CA GLU A 9 14.83 -3.29 5.78
C GLU A 9 13.51 -3.37 5.01
N PHE A 10 13.33 -4.49 4.31
CA PHE A 10 12.10 -4.72 3.54
C PHE A 10 11.35 -5.91 4.17
N PRO A 11 10.49 -5.66 5.15
CA PRO A 11 9.79 -6.70 5.89
C PRO A 11 8.65 -7.27 5.03
N ASN A 12 8.97 -8.29 4.25
CA ASN A 12 8.00 -8.92 3.37
C ASN A 12 8.17 -10.44 3.37
N THR A 13 7.06 -11.14 3.48
CA THR A 13 6.96 -12.60 3.36
C THR A 13 6.13 -13.04 2.15
N TYR A 14 5.62 -12.09 1.35
CA TYR A 14 4.92 -12.37 0.10
C TYR A 14 5.93 -12.57 -1.04
N PRO A 15 5.79 -13.61 -1.89
CA PRO A 15 6.69 -13.86 -3.01
C PRO A 15 6.56 -12.77 -4.08
N LEU A 16 7.49 -11.80 -4.13
CA LEU A 16 7.44 -10.66 -5.05
C LEU A 16 7.58 -11.07 -6.52
N ASP A 17 8.16 -12.22 -6.81
CA ASP A 17 8.24 -12.80 -8.16
C ASP A 17 6.87 -13.04 -8.79
N ARG A 18 5.81 -13.21 -8.00
CA ARG A 18 4.42 -13.25 -8.47
C ARG A 18 3.94 -11.90 -9.02
N ILE A 19 4.51 -10.81 -8.54
CA ILE A 19 4.21 -9.45 -9.04
C ILE A 19 5.09 -9.16 -10.26
N GLY A 20 6.39 -9.43 -10.14
CA GLY A 20 7.35 -9.22 -11.21
C GLY A 20 8.81 -9.16 -10.74
N PRO A 21 9.75 -8.91 -11.66
CA PRO A 21 11.16 -8.78 -11.32
C PRO A 21 11.40 -7.61 -10.36
N LEU A 22 12.19 -7.82 -9.30
CA LEU A 22 12.44 -6.81 -8.24
C LEU A 22 12.89 -5.45 -8.80
N LYS A 23 13.70 -5.44 -9.86
CA LYS A 23 14.20 -4.22 -10.50
C LYS A 23 13.11 -3.39 -11.18
N ASP A 24 11.97 -4.00 -11.50
CA ASP A 24 10.86 -3.37 -12.20
C ASP A 24 9.78 -2.86 -11.21
N LEU A 25 9.92 -3.17 -9.90
CA LEU A 25 8.95 -2.82 -8.87
C LEU A 25 9.27 -1.46 -8.24
N LEU A 26 8.26 -0.60 -8.12
CA LEU A 26 8.30 0.64 -7.36
C LEU A 26 7.08 0.70 -6.44
N PHE A 27 7.30 0.79 -5.14
CA PHE A 27 6.27 1.16 -4.19
C PHE A 27 6.25 2.69 -4.07
N PHE A 28 5.09 3.30 -4.03
CA PHE A 28 5.01 4.75 -3.86
C PHE A 28 3.79 5.17 -3.03
N ASP A 29 3.92 6.35 -2.44
CA ASP A 29 2.89 7.02 -1.65
C ASP A 29 3.12 8.52 -1.68
N ILE A 30 2.06 9.33 -1.57
CA ILE A 30 2.13 10.79 -1.60
C ILE A 30 1.50 11.44 -0.38
N GLU A 31 2.00 12.64 -0.05
CA GLU A 31 1.41 13.50 0.98
C GLU A 31 0.96 14.83 0.40
N THR A 32 -0.24 15.23 0.77
CA THR A 32 -0.92 16.38 0.16
C THR A 32 -1.60 17.25 1.21
N THR A 33 -1.87 18.51 0.87
CA THR A 33 -2.61 19.44 1.75
C THR A 33 -4.12 19.38 1.57
N GLY A 34 -4.64 18.40 0.82
CA GLY A 34 -6.06 18.21 0.56
C GLY A 34 -6.33 17.12 -0.45
N PHE A 35 -7.58 16.97 -0.89
CA PHE A 35 -8.02 15.84 -1.69
C PHE A 35 -7.99 16.06 -3.22
N SER A 36 -7.65 17.25 -3.68
CA SER A 36 -7.66 17.58 -5.10
C SER A 36 -6.36 18.25 -5.54
N GLY A 37 -5.68 17.65 -6.52
CA GLY A 37 -4.48 18.20 -7.14
C GLY A 37 -4.71 19.54 -7.89
N GLU A 38 -5.97 19.92 -8.13
CA GLU A 38 -6.33 21.21 -8.72
C GLU A 38 -6.24 22.36 -7.70
N THR A 39 -6.60 22.09 -6.44
CA THR A 39 -6.84 23.12 -5.42
C THR A 39 -5.96 22.98 -4.18
N SER A 40 -5.28 21.88 -4.02
CA SER A 40 -4.36 21.64 -2.92
C SER A 40 -2.93 21.36 -3.42
N GLN A 41 -2.00 21.26 -2.51
CA GLN A 41 -0.57 21.15 -2.80
C GLN A 41 -0.05 19.75 -2.50
N LEU A 42 0.72 19.19 -3.41
CA LEU A 42 1.58 18.04 -3.18
C LEU A 42 2.84 18.50 -2.44
N TYR A 43 3.16 17.90 -1.31
CA TYR A 43 4.35 18.31 -0.58
C TYR A 43 5.38 17.20 -0.37
N LEU A 44 5.01 15.95 -0.58
CA LEU A 44 5.93 14.82 -0.44
C LEU A 44 5.53 13.70 -1.39
N ILE A 45 6.51 13.13 -2.08
CA ILE A 45 6.40 11.82 -2.75
C ILE A 45 7.48 10.93 -2.16
N GLY A 46 7.10 9.75 -1.75
CA GLY A 46 8.02 8.73 -1.27
C GLY A 46 7.96 7.47 -2.13
N CYS A 47 9.10 6.80 -2.28
CA CYS A 47 9.21 5.55 -3.01
C CYS A 47 10.13 4.56 -2.32
N THR A 48 9.77 3.26 -2.41
CA THR A 48 10.62 2.14 -2.01
C THR A 48 10.92 1.28 -3.23
N TYR A 49 12.19 0.93 -3.45
CA TYR A 49 12.63 0.21 -4.62
C TYR A 49 13.90 -0.62 -4.35
N PHE A 50 14.15 -1.62 -5.19
CA PHE A 50 15.37 -2.43 -5.16
C PHE A 50 16.43 -1.85 -6.11
N ASP A 51 17.64 -1.55 -5.59
CA ASP A 51 18.73 -0.92 -6.38
C ASP A 51 19.75 -1.93 -6.97
N GLY A 52 19.46 -3.22 -6.82
CA GLY A 52 20.36 -4.32 -7.24
C GLY A 52 21.17 -4.89 -6.06
N PHE A 53 21.33 -4.16 -4.98
CA PHE A 53 22.09 -4.57 -3.78
C PHE A 53 21.21 -4.67 -2.54
N GLY A 54 20.12 -3.91 -2.51
CA GLY A 54 19.19 -3.89 -1.38
C GLY A 54 18.04 -2.93 -1.61
N TRP A 55 17.13 -2.89 -0.64
CA TRP A 55 15.99 -1.99 -0.70
C TRP A 55 16.37 -0.60 -0.22
N LYS A 56 15.83 0.41 -0.90
CA LYS A 56 16.04 1.83 -0.63
C LYS A 56 14.70 2.53 -0.50
N LEU A 57 14.67 3.50 0.38
CA LEU A 57 13.64 4.51 0.45
C LEU A 57 14.21 5.80 -0.13
N ILE A 58 13.45 6.47 -0.98
CA ILE A 58 13.71 7.82 -1.47
C ILE A 58 12.47 8.66 -1.26
N GLN A 59 12.66 9.90 -0.78
CA GLN A 59 11.59 10.86 -0.57
C GLN A 59 12.00 12.19 -1.15
N TRP A 60 11.08 12.84 -1.86
CA TRP A 60 11.21 14.22 -2.35
C TRP A 60 10.21 15.08 -1.59
N PHE A 61 10.71 16.05 -0.90
CA PHE A 61 9.93 16.93 -0.02
C PHE A 61 9.97 18.38 -0.53
N ALA A 62 8.80 18.99 -0.68
CA ALA A 62 8.64 20.38 -1.02
C ALA A 62 8.85 21.26 0.21
N ASP A 63 10.06 21.77 0.41
CA ASP A 63 10.43 22.68 1.50
C ASP A 63 9.89 24.11 1.31
N THR A 64 9.34 24.39 0.13
CA THR A 64 8.58 25.59 -0.20
C THR A 64 7.41 25.25 -1.12
N ARG A 65 6.40 26.11 -1.20
CA ARG A 65 5.25 25.89 -2.10
C ARG A 65 5.65 25.80 -3.57
N GLN A 66 6.70 26.51 -3.96
CA GLN A 66 7.21 26.59 -5.34
C GLN A 66 7.93 25.30 -5.76
N ALA A 67 8.36 24.47 -4.80
CA ALA A 67 9.09 23.24 -5.07
C ALA A 67 8.23 22.09 -5.60
N GLU A 68 6.90 22.25 -5.65
CA GLU A 68 5.97 21.19 -6.11
C GLU A 68 6.26 20.72 -7.54
N LYS A 69 6.57 21.65 -8.45
CA LYS A 69 6.93 21.28 -9.83
C LYS A 69 8.22 20.46 -9.88
N GLU A 70 9.24 20.90 -9.16
CA GLU A 70 10.54 20.23 -9.07
C GLU A 70 10.40 18.80 -8.51
N LEU A 71 9.48 18.63 -7.55
CA LEU A 71 9.15 17.33 -6.93
C LEU A 71 8.51 16.39 -7.96
N LEU A 72 7.54 16.87 -8.75
CA LEU A 72 6.93 16.09 -9.83
C LEU A 72 7.95 15.70 -10.90
N ASP A 73 8.76 16.66 -11.37
CA ASP A 73 9.80 16.40 -12.36
C ASP A 73 10.78 15.31 -11.87
N ALA A 74 11.22 15.39 -10.61
CA ALA A 74 12.12 14.39 -10.02
C ALA A 74 11.48 13.01 -9.92
N PHE A 75 10.22 12.93 -9.51
CA PHE A 75 9.48 11.67 -9.40
C PHE A 75 9.26 11.01 -10.77
N PHE A 76 8.73 11.74 -11.75
CA PHE A 76 8.43 11.16 -13.06
C PHE A 76 9.71 10.78 -13.82
N GLU A 77 10.80 11.52 -13.66
CA GLU A 77 12.10 11.09 -14.21
C GLU A 77 12.59 9.80 -13.55
N PHE A 78 12.42 9.67 -12.25
CA PHE A 78 12.77 8.46 -11.52
C PHE A 78 11.88 7.27 -11.91
N LEU A 79 10.59 7.50 -12.14
CA LEU A 79 9.58 6.51 -12.48
C LEU A 79 9.87 5.76 -13.79
N LYS A 80 10.51 6.39 -14.76
CA LYS A 80 10.91 5.80 -16.06
C LYS A 80 11.77 4.52 -15.94
N ARG A 81 12.35 4.27 -14.78
CA ARG A 81 13.20 3.11 -14.51
C ARG A 81 12.41 1.83 -14.21
N PHE A 82 11.11 1.96 -13.94
CA PHE A 82 10.27 0.90 -13.42
C PHE A 82 9.12 0.57 -14.38
N LYS A 83 8.49 -0.58 -14.17
CA LYS A 83 7.37 -1.05 -14.99
C LYS A 83 6.13 -1.36 -14.19
N ILE A 84 6.28 -1.58 -12.87
CA ILE A 84 5.21 -2.01 -11.99
C ILE A 84 5.18 -1.05 -10.81
N LEU A 85 4.04 -0.40 -10.64
CA LEU A 85 3.78 0.56 -9.59
C LEU A 85 2.88 -0.08 -8.54
N ILE A 86 3.37 -0.21 -7.31
CA ILE A 86 2.65 -0.81 -6.19
C ILE A 86 2.27 0.28 -5.21
N HIS A 87 1.01 0.31 -4.81
CA HIS A 87 0.47 1.34 -3.93
C HIS A 87 -0.77 0.87 -3.17
N PHE A 88 -1.22 1.71 -2.25
CA PHE A 88 -2.40 1.47 -1.46
C PHE A 88 -3.49 2.51 -1.76
N ASN A 89 -4.54 2.12 -2.51
CA ASN A 89 -5.64 2.99 -2.98
C ASN A 89 -5.20 4.09 -3.97
N GLY A 90 -4.02 4.00 -4.55
CA GLY A 90 -3.46 5.00 -5.45
C GLY A 90 -4.21 5.14 -6.78
N ASP A 91 -4.87 4.07 -7.27
CA ASP A 91 -5.74 4.15 -8.46
C ASP A 91 -6.85 5.20 -8.31
N ARG A 92 -7.27 5.48 -7.07
CA ARG A 92 -8.37 6.41 -6.76
C ARG A 92 -7.91 7.73 -6.20
N PHE A 93 -6.69 7.79 -5.67
CA PHE A 93 -6.21 9.00 -5.02
C PHE A 93 -4.87 9.47 -5.60
N ASP A 94 -3.78 8.77 -5.36
CA ASP A 94 -2.42 9.24 -5.66
C ASP A 94 -2.22 9.53 -7.16
N ILE A 95 -2.56 8.57 -8.02
CA ILE A 95 -2.39 8.69 -9.47
C ILE A 95 -3.25 9.83 -10.04
N PRO A 96 -4.58 9.87 -9.81
CA PRO A 96 -5.39 10.99 -10.28
C PRO A 96 -4.96 12.33 -9.70
N TYR A 97 -4.50 12.36 -8.44
CA TYR A 97 -4.02 13.57 -7.80
C TYR A 97 -2.77 14.12 -8.52
N LEU A 98 -1.77 13.26 -8.77
CA LEU A 98 -0.55 13.63 -9.47
C LEU A 98 -0.83 14.12 -10.90
N LEU A 99 -1.72 13.44 -11.63
CA LEU A 99 -2.13 13.87 -12.97
C LEU A 99 -2.79 15.25 -12.97
N LYS A 100 -3.63 15.56 -11.97
CA LYS A 100 -4.23 16.87 -11.79
C LYS A 100 -3.20 17.96 -11.44
N CYS A 101 -2.20 17.62 -10.64
CA CYS A 101 -1.07 18.54 -10.41
C CYS A 101 -0.29 18.82 -11.69
N CYS A 102 -0.03 17.79 -12.50
CA CYS A 102 0.64 17.92 -13.79
C CYS A 102 -0.17 18.82 -14.74
N GLU A 103 -1.48 18.58 -14.89
CA GLU A 103 -2.37 19.41 -15.69
C GLU A 103 -2.33 20.89 -15.25
N ARG A 104 -2.46 21.16 -13.94
CA ARG A 104 -2.39 22.51 -13.36
C ARG A 104 -1.06 23.23 -13.61
N LEU A 105 0.04 22.47 -13.62
CA LEU A 105 1.39 23.00 -13.80
C LEU A 105 1.90 22.97 -15.25
N GLY A 106 1.06 22.50 -16.20
CA GLY A 106 1.42 22.40 -17.61
C GLY A 106 2.51 21.37 -17.90
N LEU A 107 2.52 20.24 -17.13
CA LEU A 107 3.45 19.13 -17.30
C LEU A 107 2.76 17.98 -18.05
N ASP A 108 3.50 17.34 -18.96
CA ASP A 108 3.02 16.24 -19.81
C ASP A 108 3.57 14.91 -19.29
N TYR A 109 3.12 14.49 -18.11
CA TYR A 109 3.49 13.21 -17.50
C TYR A 109 2.29 12.28 -17.40
N HIS A 110 2.53 10.98 -17.63
CA HIS A 110 1.52 9.92 -17.67
C HIS A 110 2.00 8.67 -16.93
N PHE A 111 1.05 7.77 -16.62
CA PHE A 111 1.30 6.46 -16.01
C PHE A 111 0.98 5.29 -16.96
N ASP A 112 0.66 5.56 -18.23
CA ASP A 112 0.07 4.59 -19.18
C ASP A 112 0.96 3.38 -19.46
N ASP A 113 2.28 3.54 -19.36
CA ASP A 113 3.27 2.46 -19.58
C ASP A 113 3.50 1.57 -18.36
N LEU A 114 2.79 1.80 -17.26
CA LEU A 114 3.00 1.11 -16.00
C LEU A 114 1.87 0.15 -15.67
N ILE A 115 2.23 -0.99 -15.12
CA ILE A 115 1.28 -1.92 -14.50
C ILE A 115 0.99 -1.42 -13.09
N SER A 116 -0.25 -1.04 -12.82
CA SER A 116 -0.70 -0.62 -11.50
C SER A 116 -1.14 -1.82 -10.66
N ILE A 117 -0.56 -1.96 -9.46
CA ILE A 117 -0.94 -2.95 -8.45
C ILE A 117 -1.47 -2.21 -7.23
N ASP A 118 -2.78 -2.05 -7.17
CA ASP A 118 -3.47 -1.44 -6.04
C ASP A 118 -3.86 -2.50 -5.01
N ILE A 119 -3.14 -2.54 -3.88
CA ILE A 119 -3.38 -3.49 -2.79
C ILE A 119 -4.81 -3.36 -2.25
N PHE A 120 -5.27 -2.12 -2.04
CA PHE A 120 -6.64 -1.85 -1.58
C PHE A 120 -7.68 -2.46 -2.52
N LYS A 121 -7.53 -2.24 -3.83
CA LYS A 121 -8.47 -2.71 -4.86
C LYS A 121 -8.53 -4.23 -4.92
N LYS A 122 -7.38 -4.90 -4.81
CA LYS A 122 -7.28 -6.37 -4.80
C LYS A 122 -7.95 -6.98 -3.57
N ILE A 123 -7.84 -6.36 -2.41
CA ILE A 123 -8.36 -6.90 -1.14
C ILE A 123 -9.79 -6.47 -0.82
N LYS A 124 -10.26 -5.39 -1.40
CA LYS A 124 -11.60 -4.85 -1.14
C LYS A 124 -12.74 -5.88 -1.26
N PRO A 125 -12.78 -6.81 -2.25
CA PRO A 125 -13.81 -7.83 -2.33
C PRO A 125 -13.87 -8.73 -1.10
N TYR A 126 -12.74 -8.97 -0.43
CA TYR A 126 -12.59 -9.90 0.70
C TYR A 126 -12.79 -9.23 2.07
N ARG A 127 -13.10 -7.93 2.13
CA ARG A 127 -13.25 -7.18 3.39
C ARG A 127 -14.13 -7.90 4.42
N LYS A 128 -15.31 -8.38 3.98
CA LYS A 128 -16.26 -9.06 4.87
C LYS A 128 -15.73 -10.41 5.33
N LEU A 129 -15.12 -11.16 4.41
CA LEU A 129 -14.50 -12.44 4.69
C LEU A 129 -13.36 -12.32 5.71
N LEU A 130 -12.55 -11.27 5.60
CA LEU A 130 -11.45 -10.97 6.52
C LEU A 130 -11.92 -10.29 7.81
N LYS A 131 -13.22 -10.01 7.95
CA LYS A 131 -13.81 -9.30 9.11
C LYS A 131 -13.12 -7.97 9.42
N LEU A 132 -12.60 -7.26 8.37
CA LEU A 132 -11.94 -5.97 8.55
C LEU A 132 -12.97 -4.88 8.84
N GLU A 133 -12.77 -4.13 9.92
CA GLU A 133 -13.65 -3.02 10.31
C GLU A 133 -13.68 -1.94 9.21
N ASN A 134 -12.52 -1.61 8.68
CA ASN A 134 -12.35 -0.67 7.58
C ASN A 134 -11.21 -1.13 6.66
N MET A 135 -11.00 -0.38 5.57
CA MET A 135 -10.00 -0.72 4.55
C MET A 135 -8.81 0.26 4.56
N LYS A 136 -8.47 0.86 5.70
CA LYS A 136 -7.25 1.66 5.83
C LYS A 136 -6.03 0.75 5.90
N GLN A 137 -4.88 1.21 5.40
CA GLN A 137 -3.61 0.47 5.49
C GLN A 137 -3.31 0.08 6.94
N LYS A 138 -3.43 1.00 7.89
CA LYS A 138 -3.25 0.76 9.34
C LYS A 138 -4.13 -0.39 9.89
N SER A 139 -5.34 -0.57 9.35
CA SER A 139 -6.23 -1.66 9.79
C SER A 139 -5.80 -3.01 9.24
N ILE A 140 -5.25 -3.04 8.03
CA ILE A 140 -4.67 -4.25 7.45
C ILE A 140 -3.37 -4.62 8.17
N GLU A 141 -2.53 -3.63 8.49
CA GLU A 141 -1.33 -3.84 9.31
C GLU A 141 -1.68 -4.46 10.65
N GLN A 142 -2.66 -3.89 11.36
CA GLN A 142 -3.13 -4.41 12.64
C GLN A 142 -3.67 -5.85 12.49
N PHE A 143 -4.43 -6.14 11.44
CA PHE A 143 -4.92 -7.50 11.14
C PHE A 143 -3.76 -8.49 10.94
N LEU A 144 -2.67 -8.07 10.29
CA LEU A 144 -1.48 -8.89 10.07
C LEU A 144 -0.47 -8.87 11.24
N GLY A 145 -0.76 -8.16 12.34
CA GLY A 145 0.13 -8.04 13.49
C GLY A 145 1.33 -7.12 13.26
N VAL A 146 1.25 -6.22 12.29
CA VAL A 146 2.29 -5.21 12.02
C VAL A 146 2.06 -3.99 12.90
N HIS A 147 3.11 -3.57 13.60
CA HIS A 147 3.07 -2.40 14.48
C HIS A 147 3.77 -1.21 13.84
N ARG A 148 3.22 -0.01 14.06
CA ARG A 148 3.76 1.27 13.60
C ARG A 148 4.29 2.11 14.76
N GLU A 149 5.27 2.95 14.46
CA GLU A 149 5.76 3.99 15.35
C GLU A 149 4.95 5.29 15.20
N ASP A 150 4.51 5.62 13.99
CA ASP A 150 3.72 6.82 13.71
C ASP A 150 2.31 6.77 14.30
N LYS A 151 1.95 7.86 15.03
CA LYS A 151 0.65 8.04 15.70
C LYS A 151 -0.27 9.03 15.00
N TYR A 152 0.24 9.78 14.03
CA TYR A 152 -0.51 10.83 13.33
C TYR A 152 -1.37 10.26 12.22
N ASN A 153 -2.36 11.01 11.81
CA ASN A 153 -3.13 10.76 10.59
C ASN A 153 -2.88 11.87 9.58
N GLY A 154 -3.05 11.59 8.29
CA GLY A 154 -2.75 12.54 7.22
C GLY A 154 -3.42 13.90 7.37
N GLY A 155 -4.63 13.97 7.97
CA GLY A 155 -5.31 15.25 8.22
C GLY A 155 -4.57 16.16 9.20
N GLN A 156 -3.99 15.58 10.25
CA GLN A 156 -3.18 16.33 11.23
C GLN A 156 -1.87 16.83 10.63
N LEU A 157 -1.29 16.10 9.69
CA LEU A 157 -0.03 16.45 9.04
C LEU A 157 -0.16 17.63 8.07
N ILE A 158 -1.36 17.93 7.59
CA ILE A 158 -1.61 19.17 6.80
C ILE A 158 -1.25 20.40 7.62
N ASP A 159 -1.64 20.46 8.88
CA ASP A 159 -1.34 21.59 9.75
C ASP A 159 0.15 21.60 10.14
N VAL A 160 0.76 20.43 10.35
CA VAL A 160 2.22 20.30 10.57
C VAL A 160 3.00 20.84 9.37
N TYR A 161 2.59 20.51 8.13
CA TYR A 161 3.26 21.04 6.94
C TYR A 161 3.08 22.54 6.79
N ARG A 162 1.89 23.08 7.08
CA ARG A 162 1.67 24.54 7.07
C ARG A 162 2.55 25.26 8.06
N GLU A 163 2.67 24.73 9.28
CA GLU A 163 3.56 25.29 10.30
C GLU A 163 5.03 25.18 9.87
N TYR A 164 5.44 24.05 9.30
CA TYR A 164 6.79 23.89 8.74
C TYR A 164 7.13 24.97 7.71
N LEU A 165 6.21 25.30 6.81
CA LEU A 165 6.44 26.34 5.79
C LEU A 165 6.69 27.74 6.39
N HIS A 166 6.25 28.00 7.62
CA HIS A 166 6.47 29.25 8.33
C HIS A 166 7.73 29.25 9.18
N THR A 167 8.02 28.12 9.84
CA THR A 167 9.06 28.04 10.88
C THR A 167 10.33 27.34 10.38
N HIS A 168 10.21 26.43 9.44
CA HIS A 168 11.27 25.51 9.00
C HIS A 168 11.88 24.69 10.15
N GLU A 169 11.10 24.45 11.21
CA GLU A 169 11.56 23.66 12.34
C GLU A 169 11.82 22.20 11.94
N LYS A 170 13.02 21.74 12.31
CA LYS A 170 13.46 20.37 11.99
C LYS A 170 12.52 19.30 12.54
N PHE A 171 11.96 19.51 13.71
CA PHE A 171 11.02 18.54 14.32
C PHE A 171 9.77 18.31 13.46
N LEU A 172 9.20 19.38 12.87
CA LEU A 172 8.04 19.29 11.98
C LEU A 172 8.39 18.54 10.69
N PHE A 173 9.57 18.85 10.13
CA PHE A 173 10.10 18.13 8.98
C PHE A 173 10.25 16.64 9.27
N ASP A 174 10.89 16.28 10.39
CA ASP A 174 11.13 14.89 10.77
C ASP A 174 9.80 14.13 10.93
N LEU A 175 8.74 14.75 11.46
CA LEU A 175 7.40 14.15 11.57
C LEU A 175 6.80 13.85 10.19
N LEU A 176 6.88 14.79 9.26
CA LEU A 176 6.32 14.63 7.91
C LEU A 176 7.03 13.51 7.15
N ILE A 177 8.37 13.48 7.22
CA ILE A 177 9.19 12.45 6.60
C ILE A 177 8.93 11.06 7.21
N LEU A 178 8.82 10.99 8.54
CA LEU A 178 8.56 9.73 9.24
C LEU A 178 7.21 9.12 8.85
N HIS A 179 6.15 9.92 8.76
CA HIS A 179 4.81 9.43 8.41
C HIS A 179 4.81 8.69 7.07
N ASN A 180 5.26 9.36 6.02
CA ASN A 180 5.34 8.75 4.68
C ASN A 180 6.33 7.57 4.64
N ALA A 181 7.45 7.65 5.40
CA ALA A 181 8.37 6.52 5.51
C ALA A 181 7.73 5.29 6.15
N ASP A 182 6.84 5.48 7.15
CA ASP A 182 6.12 4.38 7.80
C ASP A 182 5.04 3.79 6.89
N ASP A 183 4.35 4.61 6.07
CA ASP A 183 3.43 4.11 5.05
C ASP A 183 4.15 3.26 4.00
N LEU A 184 5.33 3.71 3.56
CA LEU A 184 6.17 2.98 2.60
C LEU A 184 6.83 1.72 3.16
N ARG A 185 7.14 1.65 4.45
CA ARG A 185 7.61 0.43 5.13
C ARG A 185 6.46 -0.53 5.42
N GLY A 186 5.29 0.01 5.72
CA GLY A 186 4.07 -0.74 5.97
C GLY A 186 3.57 -1.48 4.72
N MET A 187 3.65 -0.86 3.53
CA MET A 187 3.18 -1.48 2.29
C MET A 187 3.77 -2.87 2.02
N PRO A 188 5.10 -3.10 2.06
CA PRO A 188 5.67 -4.44 1.94
C PRO A 188 5.17 -5.41 3.02
N SER A 189 5.00 -4.92 4.24
CA SER A 189 4.55 -5.74 5.38
C SER A 189 3.12 -6.24 5.22
N ILE A 190 2.27 -5.52 4.48
CA ILE A 190 0.88 -5.92 4.23
C ILE A 190 0.70 -6.75 2.96
N LEU A 191 1.71 -6.91 2.11
CA LEU A 191 1.60 -7.72 0.89
C LEU A 191 1.07 -9.15 1.13
N PRO A 192 1.38 -9.83 2.26
CA PRO A 192 0.81 -11.16 2.55
C PRO A 192 -0.72 -11.20 2.55
N ILE A 193 -1.41 -10.06 2.69
CA ILE A 193 -2.87 -9.96 2.54
C ILE A 193 -3.34 -10.41 1.14
N LEU A 194 -2.49 -10.24 0.11
CA LEU A 194 -2.78 -10.64 -1.26
C LEU A 194 -2.92 -12.15 -1.41
N ASN A 195 -2.33 -12.95 -0.50
CA ASN A 195 -2.50 -14.40 -0.51
C ASN A 195 -3.97 -14.83 -0.39
N TYR A 196 -4.84 -14.00 0.19
CA TYR A 196 -6.27 -14.31 0.20
C TYR A 196 -6.90 -14.14 -1.20
N ALA A 197 -6.51 -13.11 -1.94
CA ALA A 197 -6.95 -12.96 -3.33
C ALA A 197 -6.40 -14.09 -4.20
N ASP A 198 -5.11 -14.37 -4.09
CA ASP A 198 -4.44 -15.46 -4.82
C ASP A 198 -5.10 -16.80 -4.51
N LEU A 199 -5.45 -17.06 -3.24
CA LEU A 199 -6.15 -18.27 -2.83
C LEU A 199 -7.49 -18.44 -3.56
N PHE A 200 -8.33 -17.39 -3.57
CA PHE A 200 -9.66 -17.44 -4.17
C PHE A 200 -9.67 -17.37 -5.69
N GLU A 201 -8.58 -16.90 -6.29
CA GLU A 201 -8.38 -16.85 -7.74
C GLU A 201 -7.68 -18.13 -8.28
N SER A 202 -7.20 -19.01 -7.40
CA SER A 202 -6.47 -20.23 -7.76
C SER A 202 -7.38 -21.46 -7.89
N ASP A 203 -6.89 -22.46 -8.61
CA ASP A 203 -7.48 -23.78 -8.61
C ASP A 203 -7.11 -24.52 -7.31
N PHE A 204 -8.11 -25.20 -6.72
CA PHE A 204 -7.94 -26.05 -5.56
C PHE A 204 -7.90 -27.51 -5.95
N THR A 205 -7.05 -28.29 -5.29
CA THR A 205 -7.05 -29.75 -5.43
C THR A 205 -7.81 -30.37 -4.28
N LEU A 206 -8.90 -31.10 -4.58
CA LEU A 206 -9.63 -31.88 -3.56
C LEU A 206 -8.80 -33.09 -3.16
N CYS A 207 -8.27 -33.09 -1.93
CA CYS A 207 -7.44 -34.15 -1.39
C CYS A 207 -8.28 -35.29 -0.78
N SER A 208 -9.36 -34.94 -0.07
CA SER A 208 -10.26 -35.92 0.52
C SER A 208 -11.64 -35.35 0.82
N HIS A 209 -12.62 -36.25 0.96
CA HIS A 209 -13.93 -35.88 1.48
C HIS A 209 -14.41 -36.97 2.48
N LYS A 210 -15.16 -36.54 3.48
CA LYS A 210 -15.78 -37.43 4.44
C LYS A 210 -17.18 -36.94 4.77
N LEU A 211 -18.13 -37.89 4.82
CA LEU A 211 -19.49 -37.60 5.24
C LEU A 211 -19.65 -37.89 6.73
N TYR A 212 -20.29 -36.98 7.42
CA TYR A 212 -20.62 -37.08 8.84
C TYR A 212 -22.08 -36.72 9.05
N SER A 213 -22.60 -37.08 10.22
CA SER A 213 -23.85 -36.54 10.73
C SER A 213 -23.69 -36.17 12.19
N TYR A 214 -24.36 -35.12 12.62
CA TYR A 214 -24.54 -34.82 14.03
C TYR A 214 -26.06 -34.79 14.35
N THR A 215 -26.39 -35.05 15.59
CA THR A 215 -27.76 -34.98 16.08
C THR A 215 -27.87 -33.75 16.96
N ASP A 216 -28.85 -32.89 16.69
CA ASP A 216 -29.10 -31.70 17.49
C ASP A 216 -29.82 -32.06 18.83
N GLU A 217 -30.01 -31.04 19.67
CA GLU A 217 -30.66 -31.20 20.98
C GLU A 217 -32.12 -31.68 20.89
N ALA A 218 -32.79 -31.45 19.74
CA ALA A 218 -34.15 -31.90 19.46
C ALA A 218 -34.20 -33.33 18.88
N GLY A 219 -33.04 -33.96 18.65
CA GLY A 219 -32.93 -35.33 18.15
C GLY A 219 -32.94 -35.47 16.62
N TYR A 220 -32.85 -34.35 15.87
CA TYR A 220 -32.77 -34.41 14.41
C TYR A 220 -31.32 -34.60 13.94
N SER A 221 -31.17 -35.50 12.95
CA SER A 221 -29.85 -35.77 12.33
C SER A 221 -29.60 -34.84 11.18
N HIS A 222 -28.44 -34.14 11.22
CA HIS A 222 -27.98 -33.21 10.22
C HIS A 222 -26.74 -33.77 9.54
N PRO A 223 -26.81 -34.12 8.22
CA PRO A 223 -25.65 -34.57 7.49
C PRO A 223 -24.75 -33.34 7.15
N PHE A 224 -23.45 -33.54 7.23
CA PHE A 224 -22.47 -32.57 6.72
C PHE A 224 -21.30 -33.27 6.04
N VAL A 225 -20.63 -32.56 5.16
CA VAL A 225 -19.44 -33.04 4.45
C VAL A 225 -18.22 -32.26 4.90
N ASN A 226 -17.15 -32.97 5.22
CA ASN A 226 -15.83 -32.36 5.39
C ASN A 226 -15.07 -32.55 4.09
N LEU A 227 -14.60 -31.42 3.49
CA LEU A 227 -13.80 -31.40 2.29
C LEU A 227 -12.42 -30.87 2.66
N LEU A 228 -11.39 -31.65 2.35
CA LEU A 228 -10.00 -31.22 2.49
C LEU A 228 -9.47 -30.80 1.11
N TRP A 229 -9.10 -29.56 1.00
CA TRP A 229 -8.53 -28.97 -0.20
C TRP A 229 -7.08 -28.57 0.04
N GLU A 230 -6.25 -28.74 -0.96
CA GLU A 230 -4.89 -28.21 -0.99
C GLU A 230 -4.82 -26.99 -1.91
N SER A 231 -4.15 -25.96 -1.46
CA SER A 231 -3.88 -24.74 -2.20
C SER A 231 -2.38 -24.48 -2.30
N PRO A 232 -1.86 -23.99 -3.43
CA PRO A 232 -0.47 -23.58 -3.54
C PRO A 232 -0.15 -22.31 -2.73
N TYR A 233 -1.18 -21.64 -2.16
CA TYR A 233 -1.04 -20.39 -1.44
C TYR A 233 -1.31 -20.57 0.05
N SER A 234 -0.38 -20.11 0.88
CA SER A 234 -0.53 -20.05 2.33
C SER A 234 -1.12 -18.71 2.74
N ILE A 235 -2.23 -18.72 3.45
CA ILE A 235 -2.83 -17.50 4.01
C ILE A 235 -2.16 -17.13 5.35
N PRO A 236 -1.95 -15.83 5.64
CA PRO A 236 -1.25 -15.40 6.84
C PRO A 236 -2.03 -15.71 8.13
N ILE A 237 -3.34 -15.61 8.12
CA ILE A 237 -4.22 -15.87 9.27
C ILE A 237 -5.34 -16.80 8.83
N PRO A 238 -5.56 -17.94 9.51
CA PRO A 238 -6.67 -18.84 9.24
C PRO A 238 -8.03 -18.14 9.33
N LEU A 239 -8.96 -18.55 8.45
CA LEU A 239 -10.33 -18.04 8.44
C LEU A 239 -11.26 -19.10 9.01
N GLU A 240 -12.05 -18.72 10.02
CA GLU A 240 -13.07 -19.55 10.61
C GLU A 240 -14.44 -18.88 10.49
N TYR A 241 -15.42 -19.66 10.01
CA TYR A 241 -16.81 -19.26 9.90
C TYR A 241 -17.70 -20.37 10.44
N THR A 242 -18.59 -20.03 11.32
CA THR A 242 -19.66 -20.88 11.86
C THR A 242 -21.00 -20.39 11.34
#